data_cdb46d3687a2ceddde644684dba6c717
#
_entry.id   cdb46d3687a2ceddde644684dba6c717
#
_cell.length_a   1.000
_cell.length_b   1.000
_cell.length_c   1.000
_cell.angle_alpha   90.00
_cell.angle_beta   90.00
_cell.angle_gamma   90.00
#
_symmetry.space_group_name_H-M   'P 1'
#
loop_
_entity.id
_entity.type
_entity.pdbx_description
1 polymer ?
#
loop_
_entity_poly.entity_id
_entity_poly.type
_entity_poly.pdbx_seq_one_letter_code
_entity_poly.pdbx_strand_id
1 'polypeptide(L)'
;MTEISLIEVYKIVDSFFKYFEGNFLVEHFARNYYGKRGFKRYLSMKDIMALNIYRFFMQFSNLKAFHRFANKYLKERYPNFPNYEKFLKATNKSFPMMMLFVNSVLAKNREKCAGETIHFIDSTPVEVCKNNKILRHKVARDCASRGKSTKGWFFGFKLHGVCTADMIVESLTFTTGSVHDSKMAQKLTKDIIGKAFADAGYQLKSEVLSEMADDGVFMHNAPGKNMNRLISKEQLDYIKQRNIIETVWSVMKGRFELVYTKARSLKGMFRHFFYSIAAFLISQSACRQKLFIPD
;
A
#
# COMPACT_ATOMS: atom_id res chain seq x y z
N MET A 1 6.46 3.60 18.27
CA MET A 1 6.85 4.01 16.90
C MET A 1 7.36 5.44 16.97
N THR A 2 8.63 5.67 16.65
CA THR A 2 9.26 7.00 16.61
C THR A 2 8.58 7.92 15.61
N GLU A 3 8.39 9.20 15.97
CA GLU A 3 7.95 10.22 15.02
C GLU A 3 8.96 10.34 13.89
N ILE A 4 8.49 10.35 12.66
CA ILE A 4 9.33 10.56 11.49
C ILE A 4 9.25 12.02 11.05
N SER A 5 10.38 12.66 10.84
CA SER A 5 10.47 14.04 10.38
C SER A 5 10.29 14.14 8.86
N LEU A 6 9.88 15.33 8.38
CA LEU A 6 9.83 15.60 6.94
C LEU A 6 11.19 15.40 6.25
N ILE A 7 12.28 15.69 6.97
CA ILE A 7 13.63 15.54 6.43
C ILE A 7 13.96 14.06 6.21
N GLU A 8 13.58 13.18 7.13
CA GLU A 8 13.79 11.74 6.98
C GLU A 8 12.97 11.18 5.83
N VAL A 9 11.69 11.57 5.71
CA VAL A 9 10.86 11.17 4.57
C VAL A 9 11.46 11.65 3.25
N TYR A 10 11.97 12.91 3.21
CA TYR A 10 12.63 13.45 2.03
C TYR A 10 13.89 12.65 1.67
N LYS A 11 14.74 12.30 2.65
CA LYS A 11 15.95 11.49 2.43
C LYS A 11 15.62 10.12 1.82
N ILE A 12 14.55 9.46 2.29
CA ILE A 12 14.10 8.17 1.74
C ILE A 12 13.65 8.33 0.29
N VAL A 13 12.87 9.36 -0.01
CA VAL A 13 12.45 9.66 -1.39
C VAL A 13 13.66 10.01 -2.26
N ASP A 14 14.61 10.80 -1.77
CA ASP A 14 15.83 11.14 -2.51
C ASP A 14 16.69 9.91 -2.79
N SER A 15 16.85 9.01 -1.82
CA SER A 15 17.56 7.74 -1.99
C SER A 15 16.90 6.86 -3.06
N PHE A 16 15.57 6.83 -3.14
CA PHE A 16 14.86 6.13 -4.20
C PHE A 16 15.23 6.69 -5.59
N PHE A 17 15.25 8.02 -5.76
CA PHE A 17 15.63 8.62 -7.04
C PHE A 17 17.09 8.38 -7.40
N LYS A 18 17.99 8.36 -6.44
CA LYS A 18 19.40 8.02 -6.65
C LYS A 18 19.59 6.56 -7.03
N TYR A 19 18.91 5.63 -6.34
CA TYR A 19 18.98 4.20 -6.61
C TYR A 19 18.50 3.83 -8.02
N PHE A 20 17.49 4.55 -8.53
CA PHE A 20 16.93 4.36 -9.86
C PHE A 20 17.40 5.42 -10.87
N GLU A 21 18.55 6.05 -10.65
CA GLU A 21 19.13 6.97 -11.61
C GLU A 21 19.41 6.25 -12.95
N GLY A 22 19.04 6.84 -14.07
CA GLY A 22 19.11 6.20 -15.39
C GLY A 22 17.99 5.21 -15.72
N ASN A 23 17.11 4.90 -14.78
CA ASN A 23 15.96 4.03 -15.06
C ASN A 23 14.94 4.72 -15.96
N PHE A 24 14.59 4.07 -17.08
CA PHE A 24 13.69 4.61 -18.10
C PHE A 24 12.33 5.09 -17.54
N LEU A 25 11.70 4.32 -16.66
CA LEU A 25 10.38 4.69 -16.08
C LEU A 25 10.50 5.91 -15.17
N VAL A 26 11.55 5.97 -14.34
CA VAL A 26 11.80 7.11 -13.45
C VAL A 26 12.03 8.39 -14.26
N GLU A 27 12.86 8.32 -15.28
CA GLU A 27 13.11 9.44 -16.18
C GLU A 27 11.83 9.87 -16.94
N HIS A 28 11.07 8.91 -17.47
CA HIS A 28 9.82 9.18 -18.17
C HIS A 28 8.82 9.93 -17.29
N PHE A 29 8.58 9.45 -16.06
CA PHE A 29 7.66 10.11 -15.14
C PHE A 29 8.19 11.45 -14.64
N ALA A 30 9.51 11.59 -14.46
CA ALA A 30 10.15 12.86 -14.12
C ALA A 30 9.96 13.89 -15.24
N ARG A 31 10.21 13.53 -16.51
CA ARG A 31 9.96 14.41 -17.68
C ARG A 31 8.50 14.86 -17.75
N ASN A 32 7.54 13.94 -17.51
CA ASN A 32 6.11 14.26 -17.50
C ASN A 32 5.74 15.20 -16.35
N TYR A 33 6.42 15.08 -15.21
CA TYR A 33 6.23 15.99 -14.09
C TYR A 33 6.72 17.38 -14.39
N TYR A 34 7.97 17.53 -14.81
CA TYR A 34 8.59 18.84 -15.07
C TYR A 34 8.02 19.53 -16.31
N GLY A 35 7.62 18.77 -17.34
CA GLY A 35 7.06 19.31 -18.57
C GLY A 35 8.12 19.89 -19.52
N LYS A 36 7.69 20.74 -20.46
CA LYS A 36 8.57 21.34 -21.48
C LYS A 36 9.62 22.26 -20.85
N ARG A 37 10.77 22.42 -21.53
CA ARG A 37 11.87 23.33 -21.12
C ARG A 37 11.35 24.74 -20.81
N GLY A 38 11.83 25.36 -19.73
CA GLY A 38 11.54 26.73 -19.34
C GLY A 38 10.53 26.91 -18.22
N PHE A 39 9.76 25.86 -17.83
CA PHE A 39 8.79 26.01 -16.73
C PHE A 39 9.42 25.57 -15.39
N LYS A 40 9.86 26.54 -14.58
CA LYS A 40 10.38 26.26 -13.22
C LYS A 40 9.21 25.91 -12.27
N ARG A 41 9.21 24.71 -11.71
CA ARG A 41 8.23 24.32 -10.70
C ARG A 41 8.60 24.87 -9.34
N TYR A 42 7.58 25.24 -8.56
CA TYR A 42 7.76 25.74 -7.19
C TYR A 42 8.30 24.65 -6.23
N LEU A 43 7.91 23.38 -6.47
CA LEU A 43 8.35 22.23 -5.70
C LEU A 43 8.87 21.16 -6.67
N SER A 44 9.97 20.50 -6.30
CA SER A 44 10.45 19.33 -7.04
C SER A 44 9.49 18.16 -6.92
N MET A 45 9.64 17.13 -7.75
CA MET A 45 8.88 15.89 -7.59
C MET A 45 9.17 15.21 -6.26
N LYS A 46 10.43 15.24 -5.81
CA LYS A 46 10.86 14.71 -4.52
C LYS A 46 10.15 15.42 -3.37
N ASP A 47 10.06 16.75 -3.40
CA ASP A 47 9.34 17.54 -2.39
C ASP A 47 7.85 17.20 -2.35
N ILE A 48 7.20 17.13 -3.52
CA ILE A 48 5.77 16.77 -3.59
C ILE A 48 5.52 15.36 -3.04
N MET A 49 6.36 14.40 -3.37
CA MET A 49 6.23 13.04 -2.84
C MET A 49 6.45 13.02 -1.32
N ALA A 50 7.52 13.63 -0.84
CA ALA A 50 7.84 13.68 0.59
C ALA A 50 6.74 14.37 1.40
N LEU A 51 6.26 15.55 0.95
CA LEU A 51 5.17 16.29 1.61
C LEU A 51 3.87 15.47 1.68
N ASN A 52 3.50 14.77 0.61
CA ASN A 52 2.27 13.97 0.60
C ASN A 52 2.39 12.69 1.44
N ILE A 53 3.58 12.09 1.56
CA ILE A 53 3.83 10.98 2.50
C ILE A 53 3.80 11.51 3.93
N TYR A 54 4.54 12.60 4.22
CA TYR A 54 4.61 13.22 5.55
C TYR A 54 3.24 13.63 6.08
N ARG A 55 2.32 14.02 5.22
CA ARG A 55 0.93 14.31 5.56
C ARG A 55 0.27 13.22 6.41
N PHE A 56 0.53 11.95 6.12
CA PHE A 56 -0.06 10.81 6.84
C PHE A 56 0.60 10.60 8.21
N PHE A 57 1.89 10.88 8.35
CA PHE A 57 2.55 10.89 9.67
C PHE A 57 1.97 11.99 10.57
N MET A 58 1.64 13.14 9.98
CA MET A 58 0.97 14.25 10.66
C MET A 58 -0.57 14.07 10.78
N GLN A 59 -1.12 12.92 10.39
CA GLN A 59 -2.54 12.58 10.49
C GLN A 59 -3.49 13.57 9.79
N PHE A 60 -3.05 14.21 8.70
CA PHE A 60 -3.93 15.02 7.87
C PHE A 60 -4.65 14.18 6.81
N SER A 61 -5.89 13.76 7.07
CA SER A 61 -6.74 13.08 6.08
C SER A 61 -7.07 13.95 4.87
N ASN A 62 -7.19 15.26 5.08
CA ASN A 62 -7.59 16.23 4.07
C ASN A 62 -6.38 16.95 3.47
N LEU A 63 -6.16 16.78 2.14
CA LEU A 63 -5.07 17.43 1.42
C LEU A 63 -5.10 18.96 1.51
N LYS A 64 -6.29 19.59 1.51
CA LYS A 64 -6.42 21.05 1.61
C LYS A 64 -6.05 21.55 3.02
N ALA A 65 -6.39 20.78 4.06
CA ALA A 65 -5.98 21.11 5.44
C ALA A 65 -4.44 21.01 5.57
N PHE A 66 -3.84 19.95 5.05
CA PHE A 66 -2.38 19.82 5.03
C PHE A 66 -1.72 20.95 4.22
N HIS A 67 -2.27 21.31 3.06
CA HIS A 67 -1.73 22.42 2.26
C HIS A 67 -1.71 23.75 3.06
N ARG A 68 -2.78 24.04 3.83
CA ARG A 68 -2.82 25.23 4.70
C ARG A 68 -1.75 25.16 5.78
N PHE A 69 -1.60 24.00 6.42
CA PHE A 69 -0.54 23.76 7.41
C PHE A 69 0.85 23.98 6.78
N ALA A 70 1.13 23.33 5.66
CA ALA A 70 2.44 23.43 5.01
C ALA A 70 2.77 24.86 4.56
N ASN A 71 1.77 25.57 3.99
CA ASN A 71 1.94 26.96 3.59
C ASN A 71 2.21 27.91 4.78
N LYS A 72 1.71 27.58 5.98
CA LYS A 72 1.93 28.40 7.17
C LYS A 72 3.24 28.05 7.89
N TYR A 73 3.52 26.77 8.10
CA TYR A 73 4.58 26.30 9.01
C TYR A 73 5.83 25.78 8.32
N LEU A 74 5.81 25.56 7.00
CA LEU A 74 6.97 25.08 6.24
C LEU A 74 7.55 26.18 5.32
N LYS A 75 7.28 27.47 5.58
CA LYS A 75 7.74 28.59 4.76
C LYS A 75 9.26 28.72 4.72
N GLU A 76 9.96 28.46 5.80
CA GLU A 76 11.42 28.51 5.86
C GLU A 76 12.05 27.54 4.86
N ARG A 77 11.50 26.32 4.78
CA ARG A 77 11.96 25.30 3.85
C ARG A 77 11.44 25.52 2.41
N TYR A 78 10.26 26.08 2.27
CA TYR A 78 9.57 26.30 0.99
C TYR A 78 9.07 27.74 0.88
N PRO A 79 9.96 28.72 0.63
CA PRO A 79 9.58 30.15 0.63
C PRO A 79 8.48 30.47 -0.39
N ASN A 80 8.52 29.79 -1.55
CA ASN A 80 7.58 29.98 -2.65
C ASN A 80 6.57 28.82 -2.71
N PHE A 81 5.91 28.48 -1.58
CA PHE A 81 4.94 27.40 -1.56
C PHE A 81 3.78 27.68 -2.52
N PRO A 82 3.42 26.76 -3.42
CA PRO A 82 2.41 27.01 -4.45
C PRO A 82 1.00 27.11 -3.85
N ASN A 83 0.09 27.79 -4.54
CA ASN A 83 -1.32 27.76 -4.18
C ASN A 83 -1.89 26.32 -4.28
N TYR A 84 -3.06 26.09 -3.68
CA TYR A 84 -3.66 24.76 -3.58
C TYR A 84 -3.87 24.07 -4.92
N GLU A 85 -4.28 24.81 -5.96
CA GLU A 85 -4.53 24.23 -7.28
C GLU A 85 -3.24 23.74 -7.95
N LYS A 86 -2.17 24.54 -7.89
CA LYS A 86 -0.85 24.17 -8.39
C LYS A 86 -0.27 23.00 -7.60
N PHE A 87 -0.42 22.98 -6.25
CA PHE A 87 -0.04 21.88 -5.40
C PHE A 87 -0.79 20.61 -5.77
N LEU A 88 -2.12 20.67 -5.93
CA LEU A 88 -2.95 19.53 -6.33
C LEU A 88 -2.57 19.01 -7.73
N LYS A 89 -2.33 19.89 -8.70
CA LYS A 89 -1.86 19.50 -10.05
C LYS A 89 -0.49 18.80 -9.98
N ALA A 90 0.44 19.30 -9.19
CA ALA A 90 1.75 18.68 -8.97
C ALA A 90 1.61 17.30 -8.31
N THR A 91 0.80 17.19 -7.27
CA THR A 91 0.50 15.91 -6.60
C THR A 91 -0.17 14.89 -7.55
N ASN A 92 -1.03 15.33 -8.46
CA ASN A 92 -1.62 14.47 -9.48
C ASN A 92 -0.60 13.97 -10.51
N LYS A 93 0.38 14.81 -10.85
CA LYS A 93 1.45 14.45 -11.80
C LYS A 93 2.51 13.54 -11.20
N SER A 94 2.75 13.61 -9.88
CA SER A 94 3.70 12.72 -9.18
C SER A 94 3.12 11.33 -8.88
N PHE A 95 1.82 11.11 -9.10
CA PHE A 95 1.16 9.85 -8.71
C PHE A 95 1.74 8.59 -9.42
N PRO A 96 2.05 8.58 -10.73
CA PRO A 96 2.69 7.41 -11.35
C PRO A 96 4.05 7.07 -10.71
N MET A 97 4.85 8.09 -10.36
CA MET A 97 6.11 7.90 -9.63
C MET A 97 5.87 7.32 -8.23
N MET A 98 4.79 7.73 -7.53
CA MET A 98 4.42 7.16 -6.23
C MET A 98 4.04 5.69 -6.34
N MET A 99 3.37 5.28 -7.39
CA MET A 99 3.08 3.86 -7.65
C MET A 99 4.37 3.05 -7.81
N LEU A 100 5.32 3.57 -8.59
CA LEU A 100 6.63 2.94 -8.75
C LEU A 100 7.38 2.86 -7.43
N PHE A 101 7.39 3.94 -6.64
CA PHE A 101 8.00 3.98 -5.31
C PHE A 101 7.43 2.88 -4.39
N VAL A 102 6.11 2.75 -4.29
CA VAL A 102 5.47 1.71 -3.45
C VAL A 102 5.89 0.31 -3.91
N ASN A 103 5.84 0.03 -5.21
CA ASN A 103 6.26 -1.27 -5.75
C ASN A 103 7.74 -1.56 -5.48
N SER A 104 8.60 -0.53 -5.57
CA SER A 104 10.03 -0.68 -5.28
C SER A 104 10.29 -0.95 -3.79
N VAL A 105 9.52 -0.33 -2.88
CA VAL A 105 9.62 -0.65 -1.45
C VAL A 105 9.18 -2.08 -1.16
N LEU A 106 8.09 -2.55 -1.79
CA LEU A 106 7.65 -3.94 -1.65
C LEU A 106 8.70 -4.93 -2.19
N ALA A 107 9.32 -4.61 -3.33
CA ALA A 107 10.42 -5.43 -3.86
C ALA A 107 11.62 -5.49 -2.89
N LYS A 108 12.01 -4.34 -2.33
CA LYS A 108 13.09 -4.30 -1.30
C LYS A 108 12.71 -5.06 -0.03
N ASN A 109 11.45 -5.05 0.38
CA ASN A 109 10.98 -5.85 1.51
C ASN A 109 11.15 -7.35 1.21
N ARG A 110 10.76 -7.82 0.00
CA ARG A 110 10.97 -9.23 -0.41
C ARG A 110 12.46 -9.61 -0.43
N GLU A 111 13.31 -8.75 -0.97
CA GLU A 111 14.77 -8.99 -0.95
C GLU A 111 15.30 -9.17 0.48
N LYS A 112 14.87 -8.30 1.41
CA LYS A 112 15.27 -8.39 2.83
C LYS A 112 14.71 -9.61 3.54
N CYS A 113 13.53 -10.06 3.14
CA CYS A 113 12.85 -11.22 3.72
C CYS A 113 13.10 -12.52 2.93
N ALA A 114 14.09 -12.56 2.01
CA ALA A 114 14.35 -13.74 1.19
C ALA A 114 14.71 -15.00 1.99
N GLY A 115 15.11 -14.87 3.25
CA GLY A 115 15.35 -15.99 4.18
C GLY A 115 14.12 -16.39 5.00
N GLU A 116 13.04 -15.62 4.97
CA GLU A 116 11.82 -15.95 5.68
C GLU A 116 11.07 -17.09 4.98
N THR A 117 10.57 -18.02 5.77
CA THR A 117 9.84 -19.19 5.26
C THR A 117 8.38 -19.22 5.68
N ILE A 118 7.94 -18.25 6.50
CA ILE A 118 6.58 -18.17 7.04
C ILE A 118 5.95 -16.84 6.62
N HIS A 119 4.86 -16.94 5.88
CA HIS A 119 4.14 -15.80 5.34
C HIS A 119 2.66 -15.87 5.71
N PHE A 120 2.05 -14.73 5.95
CA PHE A 120 0.61 -14.59 6.22
C PHE A 120 -0.07 -13.84 5.09
N ILE A 121 -1.14 -14.44 4.58
CA ILE A 121 -1.93 -13.88 3.48
C ILE A 121 -3.34 -13.59 3.94
N ASP A 122 -3.84 -12.40 3.61
CA ASP A 122 -5.21 -12.00 3.91
C ASP A 122 -5.67 -10.86 3.00
N SER A 123 -6.95 -10.54 3.07
CA SER A 123 -7.54 -9.37 2.42
C SER A 123 -8.32 -8.50 3.38
N THR A 124 -8.36 -7.21 3.09
CA THR A 124 -9.13 -6.27 3.89
C THR A 124 -10.02 -5.39 3.02
N PRO A 125 -11.30 -5.14 3.43
CA PRO A 125 -12.18 -4.21 2.73
C PRO A 125 -11.61 -2.78 2.78
N VAL A 126 -11.61 -2.10 1.64
CA VAL A 126 -11.32 -0.67 1.50
C VAL A 126 -12.60 0.01 1.05
N GLU A 127 -13.40 0.38 2.02
CA GLU A 127 -14.71 0.98 1.79
C GLU A 127 -14.58 2.39 1.22
N VAL A 128 -15.35 2.70 0.18
CA VAL A 128 -15.36 4.03 -0.45
C VAL A 128 -16.51 4.90 0.06
N CYS A 129 -17.55 4.29 0.58
CA CYS A 129 -18.66 4.98 1.25
C CYS A 129 -19.44 4.02 2.16
N LYS A 130 -20.25 4.56 3.05
CA LYS A 130 -21.22 3.78 3.84
C LYS A 130 -22.31 3.19 2.94
N ASN A 131 -22.86 2.03 3.29
CA ASN A 131 -23.84 1.30 2.48
C ASN A 131 -25.08 2.13 2.10
N ASN A 132 -25.58 2.98 2.99
CA ASN A 132 -26.72 3.89 2.73
C ASN A 132 -26.40 5.03 1.74
N LYS A 133 -25.13 5.19 1.34
CA LYS A 133 -24.69 6.22 0.39
C LYS A 133 -24.29 5.67 -0.98
N ILE A 134 -24.40 4.37 -1.22
CA ILE A 134 -23.95 3.72 -2.46
C ILE A 134 -24.58 4.37 -3.69
N LEU A 135 -25.89 4.55 -3.70
CA LEU A 135 -26.63 5.15 -4.82
C LEU A 135 -26.20 6.59 -5.13
N ARG A 136 -25.75 7.33 -4.11
CA ARG A 136 -25.28 8.72 -4.24
C ARG A 136 -23.78 8.84 -4.51
N HIS A 137 -23.03 7.74 -4.36
CA HIS A 137 -21.58 7.73 -4.55
C HIS A 137 -21.23 7.73 -6.04
N LYS A 138 -20.63 8.84 -6.53
CA LYS A 138 -20.32 9.03 -7.95
C LYS A 138 -18.88 8.67 -8.30
N VAL A 139 -17.92 8.83 -7.36
CA VAL A 139 -16.47 8.80 -7.63
C VAL A 139 -15.98 7.42 -8.07
N ALA A 140 -16.47 6.35 -7.47
CA ALA A 140 -16.04 4.99 -7.75
C ALA A 140 -17.18 4.07 -8.25
N ARG A 141 -18.28 4.67 -8.74
CA ARG A 141 -19.47 3.91 -9.15
C ARG A 141 -19.14 2.79 -10.14
N ASP A 142 -18.31 3.11 -11.13
CA ASP A 142 -18.06 2.22 -12.27
C ASP A 142 -16.89 1.25 -12.06
N CYS A 143 -16.17 1.38 -10.95
CA CYS A 143 -14.97 0.59 -10.70
C CYS A 143 -14.92 -0.06 -9.31
N ALA A 144 -15.79 0.32 -8.38
CA ALA A 144 -15.98 -0.37 -7.12
C ALA A 144 -17.15 -1.34 -7.20
N SER A 145 -17.17 -2.34 -6.35
CA SER A 145 -18.26 -3.32 -6.26
C SER A 145 -18.66 -3.62 -4.82
N ARG A 146 -19.84 -4.22 -4.66
CA ARG A 146 -20.23 -4.77 -3.35
C ARG A 146 -19.40 -6.02 -3.06
N GLY A 147 -18.93 -6.12 -1.85
CA GLY A 147 -18.28 -7.30 -1.30
C GLY A 147 -18.87 -7.65 0.06
N LYS A 148 -18.61 -8.85 0.53
CA LYS A 148 -18.99 -9.34 1.85
C LYS A 148 -17.74 -9.61 2.66
N SER A 149 -17.73 -9.17 3.90
CA SER A 149 -16.70 -9.46 4.91
C SER A 149 -17.33 -10.06 6.15
N THR A 150 -16.55 -10.46 7.12
CA THR A 150 -17.05 -10.91 8.44
C THR A 150 -17.87 -9.83 9.15
N LYS A 151 -17.60 -8.53 8.87
CA LYS A 151 -18.33 -7.38 9.42
C LYS A 151 -19.61 -7.02 8.64
N GLY A 152 -19.93 -7.74 7.57
CA GLY A 152 -21.10 -7.52 6.72
C GLY A 152 -20.77 -7.04 5.31
N TRP A 153 -21.79 -6.49 4.62
CA TRP A 153 -21.66 -5.97 3.27
C TRP A 153 -20.97 -4.61 3.25
N PHE A 154 -20.09 -4.42 2.26
CA PHE A 154 -19.44 -3.13 1.99
C PHE A 154 -19.48 -2.81 0.49
N PHE A 155 -19.23 -1.55 0.14
CA PHE A 155 -19.03 -1.09 -1.23
C PHE A 155 -17.65 -0.44 -1.36
N GLY A 156 -16.83 -0.97 -2.28
CA GLY A 156 -15.47 -0.49 -2.44
C GLY A 156 -14.55 -1.48 -3.15
N PHE A 157 -13.32 -1.52 -2.65
CA PHE A 157 -12.25 -2.39 -3.10
C PHE A 157 -11.86 -3.36 -1.98
N LYS A 158 -11.09 -4.39 -2.33
CA LYS A 158 -10.30 -5.17 -1.40
C LYS A 158 -8.83 -4.86 -1.60
N LEU A 159 -8.09 -4.74 -0.53
CA LEU A 159 -6.64 -4.75 -0.51
C LEU A 159 -6.21 -6.13 -0.02
N HIS A 160 -5.57 -6.88 -0.90
CA HIS A 160 -4.97 -8.17 -0.58
C HIS A 160 -3.49 -7.98 -0.30
N GLY A 161 -2.92 -8.75 0.61
CA GLY A 161 -1.50 -8.65 0.91
C GLY A 161 -0.91 -9.89 1.54
N VAL A 162 0.41 -9.89 1.55
CA VAL A 162 1.26 -10.87 2.22
C VAL A 162 2.21 -10.14 3.13
N CYS A 163 2.40 -10.66 4.34
CA CYS A 163 3.43 -10.17 5.26
C CYS A 163 4.13 -11.33 5.97
N THR A 164 5.33 -11.06 6.48
CA THR A 164 6.08 -11.97 7.35
C THR A 164 5.56 -11.93 8.80
N ALA A 165 6.10 -12.79 9.66
CA ALA A 165 5.84 -12.79 11.10
C ALA A 165 6.23 -11.46 11.79
N ASP A 166 7.20 -10.75 11.26
CA ASP A 166 7.62 -9.40 11.72
C ASP A 166 6.76 -8.27 11.17
N MET A 167 5.60 -8.59 10.59
CA MET A 167 4.66 -7.63 9.98
C MET A 167 5.24 -6.90 8.76
N ILE A 168 6.35 -7.32 8.16
CA ILE A 168 6.91 -6.71 6.96
C ILE A 168 6.04 -7.10 5.77
N VAL A 169 5.47 -6.10 5.11
CA VAL A 169 4.60 -6.33 3.94
C VAL A 169 5.43 -6.54 2.69
N GLU A 170 5.22 -7.67 2.02
CA GLU A 170 5.96 -8.11 0.85
C GLU A 170 5.18 -7.95 -0.46
N SER A 171 3.86 -8.08 -0.40
CA SER A 171 2.99 -7.99 -1.57
C SER A 171 1.68 -7.29 -1.23
N LEU A 172 1.21 -6.43 -2.14
CA LEU A 172 -0.08 -5.73 -2.03
C LEU A 172 -0.76 -5.65 -3.41
N THR A 173 -2.05 -5.94 -3.45
CA THR A 173 -2.84 -5.80 -4.69
C THR A 173 -4.27 -5.35 -4.39
N PHE A 174 -4.76 -4.37 -5.14
CA PHE A 174 -6.17 -3.96 -5.10
C PHE A 174 -7.01 -4.77 -6.08
N THR A 175 -8.20 -5.15 -5.65
CA THR A 175 -9.28 -5.67 -6.50
C THR A 175 -10.59 -4.95 -6.22
N THR A 176 -11.59 -5.17 -7.06
CA THR A 176 -12.97 -4.77 -6.69
C THR A 176 -13.47 -5.61 -5.52
N GLY A 177 -14.43 -5.09 -4.75
CA GLY A 177 -14.93 -5.76 -3.55
C GLY A 177 -15.54 -7.14 -3.77
N SER A 178 -16.01 -7.45 -4.99
CA SER A 178 -16.63 -8.72 -5.36
C SER A 178 -15.66 -9.86 -5.67
N VAL A 179 -14.37 -9.56 -5.85
CA VAL A 179 -13.35 -10.58 -6.17
C VAL A 179 -13.14 -11.50 -4.96
N HIS A 180 -13.19 -12.80 -5.19
CA HIS A 180 -12.93 -13.80 -4.17
C HIS A 180 -11.44 -13.88 -3.83
N ASP A 181 -11.10 -14.05 -2.55
CA ASP A 181 -9.72 -13.96 -2.06
C ASP A 181 -8.83 -15.05 -2.65
N SER A 182 -9.36 -16.26 -2.85
CA SER A 182 -8.65 -17.38 -3.48
C SER A 182 -8.08 -17.07 -4.87
N LYS A 183 -8.74 -16.20 -5.66
CA LYS A 183 -8.27 -15.81 -7.00
C LYS A 183 -6.97 -15.00 -6.96
N MET A 184 -6.61 -14.47 -5.80
CA MET A 184 -5.44 -13.60 -5.65
C MET A 184 -4.23 -14.32 -5.05
N ALA A 185 -4.40 -15.53 -4.52
CA ALA A 185 -3.35 -16.26 -3.81
C ALA A 185 -2.07 -16.39 -4.67
N GLN A 186 -2.16 -17.03 -5.82
CA GLN A 186 -1.01 -17.26 -6.71
C GLN A 186 -0.32 -15.95 -7.14
N LYS A 187 -1.10 -14.90 -7.46
CA LYS A 187 -0.54 -13.60 -7.83
C LYS A 187 0.21 -12.92 -6.68
N LEU A 188 -0.31 -13.03 -5.47
CA LEU A 188 0.27 -12.39 -4.28
C LEU A 188 1.56 -13.06 -3.83
N THR A 189 1.67 -14.37 -4.05
CA THR A 189 2.80 -15.20 -3.60
C THR A 189 3.85 -15.45 -4.68
N LYS A 190 3.68 -14.91 -5.89
CA LYS A 190 4.54 -15.18 -7.05
C LYS A 190 6.04 -14.99 -6.80
N ASP A 191 6.39 -14.01 -5.96
CA ASP A 191 7.79 -13.64 -5.72
C ASP A 191 8.25 -13.97 -4.28
N ILE A 192 7.60 -14.94 -3.61
CA ILE A 192 7.97 -15.43 -2.28
C ILE A 192 8.20 -16.94 -2.30
N ILE A 193 8.94 -17.46 -1.33
CA ILE A 193 9.22 -18.90 -1.18
C ILE A 193 8.91 -19.28 0.27
N GLY A 194 8.23 -20.41 0.49
CA GLY A 194 7.94 -20.92 1.83
C GLY A 194 6.48 -21.27 2.07
N LYS A 195 6.08 -21.30 3.34
CA LYS A 195 4.72 -21.64 3.79
C LYS A 195 3.87 -20.39 3.91
N ALA A 196 2.77 -20.30 3.19
CA ALA A 196 1.81 -19.20 3.26
C ALA A 196 0.54 -19.62 4.00
N PHE A 197 0.25 -18.95 5.12
CA PHE A 197 -0.90 -19.23 5.99
C PHE A 197 -2.04 -18.25 5.70
N ALA A 198 -3.22 -18.79 5.39
CA ALA A 198 -4.41 -18.03 5.03
C ALA A 198 -5.64 -18.46 5.85
N ASP A 199 -6.71 -17.69 5.75
CA ASP A 199 -7.99 -18.08 6.32
C ASP A 199 -8.73 -19.12 5.45
N ALA A 200 -9.89 -19.59 5.93
CA ALA A 200 -10.71 -20.56 5.23
C ALA A 200 -11.28 -20.03 3.88
N GLY A 201 -11.21 -18.75 3.62
CA GLY A 201 -11.63 -18.13 2.35
C GLY A 201 -10.67 -18.40 1.18
N TYR A 202 -9.44 -18.85 1.47
CA TYR A 202 -8.42 -19.19 0.48
C TYR A 202 -8.46 -20.67 0.07
N GLN A 203 -9.65 -21.20 -0.16
CA GLN A 203 -9.83 -22.56 -0.70
C GLN A 203 -9.38 -22.59 -2.16
N LEU A 204 -8.30 -23.31 -2.45
CA LEU A 204 -7.72 -23.45 -3.78
C LEU A 204 -7.95 -24.86 -4.29
N LYS A 205 -8.03 -24.99 -5.61
CA LYS A 205 -8.09 -26.29 -6.29
C LYS A 205 -6.72 -26.98 -6.21
N SER A 206 -6.70 -28.31 -6.29
CA SER A 206 -5.47 -29.12 -6.24
C SER A 206 -4.46 -28.73 -7.31
N GLU A 207 -4.94 -28.41 -8.52
CA GLU A 207 -4.07 -27.99 -9.63
C GLU A 207 -3.31 -26.70 -9.29
N VAL A 208 -4.01 -25.69 -8.74
CA VAL A 208 -3.40 -24.41 -8.34
C VAL A 208 -2.42 -24.61 -7.19
N LEU A 209 -2.75 -25.49 -6.23
CA LEU A 209 -1.84 -25.81 -5.12
C LEU A 209 -0.57 -26.50 -5.62
N SER A 210 -0.66 -27.38 -6.63
CA SER A 210 0.48 -28.02 -7.24
C SER A 210 1.36 -27.00 -7.96
N GLU A 211 0.78 -26.12 -8.79
CA GLU A 211 1.51 -25.05 -9.47
C GLU A 211 2.24 -24.13 -8.46
N MET A 212 1.59 -23.77 -7.37
CA MET A 212 2.20 -22.95 -6.33
C MET A 212 3.35 -23.69 -5.61
N ALA A 213 3.19 -25.01 -5.37
CA ALA A 213 4.24 -25.82 -4.76
C ALA A 213 5.45 -25.96 -5.69
N ASP A 214 5.26 -26.07 -7.01
CA ASP A 214 6.32 -26.05 -8.02
C ASP A 214 7.09 -24.72 -8.01
N ASP A 215 6.38 -23.59 -7.74
CA ASP A 215 6.97 -22.26 -7.55
C ASP A 215 7.60 -22.10 -6.13
N GLY A 216 7.60 -23.12 -5.28
CA GLY A 216 8.16 -23.11 -3.93
C GLY A 216 7.26 -22.53 -2.86
N VAL A 217 5.95 -22.38 -3.12
CA VAL A 217 4.97 -21.83 -2.18
C VAL A 217 4.01 -22.91 -1.69
N PHE A 218 4.00 -23.18 -0.40
CA PHE A 218 3.13 -24.16 0.25
C PHE A 218 1.99 -23.48 0.99
N MET A 219 0.78 -23.52 0.41
CA MET A 219 -0.39 -22.90 1.00
C MET A 219 -0.99 -23.75 2.13
N HIS A 220 -1.21 -23.12 3.28
CA HIS A 220 -1.88 -23.67 4.44
C HIS A 220 -3.06 -22.77 4.84
N ASN A 221 -4.27 -23.29 4.75
CA ASN A 221 -5.47 -22.58 5.15
C ASN A 221 -6.16 -23.25 6.33
N ALA A 222 -6.85 -22.45 7.14
CA ALA A 222 -7.72 -22.99 8.17
C ALA A 222 -8.79 -23.89 7.54
N PRO A 223 -9.11 -25.05 8.12
CA PRO A 223 -10.19 -25.88 7.63
C PRO A 223 -11.51 -25.13 7.73
N GLY A 224 -12.37 -25.30 6.73
CA GLY A 224 -13.76 -24.84 6.82
C GLY A 224 -14.48 -25.51 7.98
N LYS A 225 -15.54 -24.90 8.50
CA LYS A 225 -16.30 -25.38 9.67
C LYS A 225 -16.78 -26.86 9.56
N ASN A 226 -16.94 -27.36 8.34
CA ASN A 226 -17.44 -28.70 8.04
C ASN A 226 -16.38 -29.62 7.41
N MET A 227 -15.08 -29.26 7.51
CA MET A 227 -14.00 -30.06 6.95
C MET A 227 -13.18 -30.72 8.05
N ASN A 228 -13.21 -32.04 8.10
CA ASN A 228 -12.30 -32.83 8.93
C ASN A 228 -10.95 -32.94 8.20
N ARG A 229 -10.00 -32.11 8.56
CA ARG A 229 -8.62 -32.15 8.03
C ARG A 229 -7.66 -32.30 9.20
N LEU A 230 -6.75 -33.26 9.06
CA LEU A 230 -5.64 -33.38 10.01
C LEU A 230 -4.69 -32.20 9.82
N ILE A 231 -4.44 -31.48 10.89
CA ILE A 231 -3.51 -30.33 10.91
C ILE A 231 -2.49 -30.61 12.01
N SER A 232 -1.21 -30.39 11.73
CA SER A 232 -0.18 -30.48 12.75
C SER A 232 -0.34 -29.36 13.79
N LYS A 233 0.16 -29.58 15.01
CA LYS A 233 0.15 -28.56 16.07
C LYS A 233 0.87 -27.28 15.61
N GLU A 234 2.01 -27.43 14.92
CA GLU A 234 2.78 -26.33 14.36
C GLU A 234 1.95 -25.50 13.35
N GLN A 235 1.29 -26.16 12.40
CA GLN A 235 0.43 -25.49 11.43
C GLN A 235 -0.73 -24.74 12.12
N LEU A 236 -1.31 -25.32 13.17
CA LEU A 236 -2.37 -24.67 13.95
C LEU A 236 -1.87 -23.40 14.63
N ASP A 237 -0.66 -23.41 15.15
CA ASP A 237 -0.06 -22.26 15.83
C ASP A 237 0.22 -21.12 14.81
N TYR A 238 0.71 -21.41 13.60
CA TYR A 238 0.86 -20.40 12.54
C TYR A 238 -0.50 -19.88 12.03
N ILE A 239 -1.52 -20.72 11.91
CA ILE A 239 -2.89 -20.28 11.56
C ILE A 239 -3.42 -19.29 12.60
N LYS A 240 -3.12 -19.48 13.90
CA LYS A 240 -3.47 -18.52 14.95
C LYS A 240 -2.64 -17.22 14.84
N GLN A 241 -1.36 -17.33 14.54
CA GLN A 241 -0.48 -16.17 14.33
C GLN A 241 -0.87 -15.31 13.13
N ARG A 242 -1.67 -15.82 12.19
CA ARG A 242 -2.21 -15.04 11.05
C ARG A 242 -2.85 -13.71 11.48
N ASN A 243 -3.32 -13.58 12.71
CA ASN A 243 -3.84 -12.31 13.24
C ASN A 243 -2.82 -11.15 13.14
N ILE A 244 -1.55 -11.44 12.92
CA ILE A 244 -0.51 -10.45 12.64
C ILE A 244 -0.88 -9.58 11.44
N ILE A 245 -1.39 -10.17 10.35
CA ILE A 245 -1.78 -9.39 9.16
C ILE A 245 -3.02 -8.52 9.44
N GLU A 246 -3.89 -8.92 10.35
CA GLU A 246 -5.03 -8.09 10.78
C GLU A 246 -4.53 -6.83 11.52
N THR A 247 -3.43 -6.94 12.26
CA THR A 247 -2.76 -5.79 12.87
C THR A 247 -2.20 -4.84 11.81
N VAL A 248 -1.58 -5.38 10.76
CA VAL A 248 -1.14 -4.59 9.59
C VAL A 248 -2.31 -3.77 9.02
N TRP A 249 -3.45 -4.42 8.78
CA TRP A 249 -4.65 -3.74 8.26
C TRP A 249 -5.20 -2.69 9.23
N SER A 250 -5.19 -2.98 10.50
CA SER A 250 -5.67 -2.06 11.55
C SER A 250 -4.82 -0.78 11.57
N VAL A 251 -3.49 -0.91 11.51
CA VAL A 251 -2.57 0.25 11.47
C VAL A 251 -2.74 1.04 10.18
N MET A 252 -2.82 0.37 9.02
CA MET A 252 -3.06 1.05 7.73
C MET A 252 -4.36 1.86 7.73
N LYS A 253 -5.45 1.29 8.24
CA LYS A 253 -6.76 1.94 8.26
C LYS A 253 -6.89 3.01 9.33
N GLY A 254 -6.38 2.75 10.53
CA GLY A 254 -6.50 3.66 11.68
C GLY A 254 -5.49 4.79 11.58
N ARG A 255 -4.18 4.48 11.69
CA ARG A 255 -3.14 5.50 11.77
C ARG A 255 -2.88 6.19 10.42
N PHE A 256 -2.89 5.44 9.32
CA PHE A 256 -2.59 5.97 7.99
C PHE A 256 -3.82 6.24 7.14
N GLU A 257 -5.01 6.18 7.73
CA GLU A 257 -6.28 6.61 7.12
C GLU A 257 -6.52 6.05 5.71
N LEU A 258 -6.21 4.75 5.48
CA LEU A 258 -6.36 4.11 4.18
C LEU A 258 -7.79 4.17 3.64
N VAL A 259 -8.80 4.21 4.51
CA VAL A 259 -10.23 4.19 4.16
C VAL A 259 -10.90 5.55 4.29
N TYR A 260 -12.12 5.68 3.75
CA TYR A 260 -12.97 6.88 3.83
C TYR A 260 -12.33 8.15 3.29
N THR A 261 -11.71 8.04 2.12
CA THR A 261 -11.08 9.19 1.49
C THR A 261 -12.12 10.28 1.16
N LYS A 262 -11.73 11.54 1.32
CA LYS A 262 -12.55 12.70 0.90
C LYS A 262 -12.28 13.09 -0.56
N ALA A 263 -11.76 12.18 -1.35
CA ALA A 263 -11.43 12.41 -2.75
C ALA A 263 -12.69 12.62 -3.61
N ARG A 264 -12.60 13.56 -4.55
CA ARG A 264 -13.69 13.90 -5.48
C ARG A 264 -13.48 13.31 -6.88
N SER A 265 -12.45 12.49 -7.08
CA SER A 265 -12.16 11.80 -8.32
C SER A 265 -11.51 10.44 -8.02
N LEU A 266 -11.67 9.50 -8.94
CA LEU A 266 -11.06 8.17 -8.86
C LEU A 266 -9.54 8.26 -8.71
N LYS A 267 -8.88 9.07 -9.57
CA LYS A 267 -7.44 9.34 -9.47
C LYS A 267 -7.04 9.89 -8.10
N GLY A 268 -7.83 10.81 -7.54
CA GLY A 268 -7.60 11.37 -6.21
C GLY A 268 -7.73 10.34 -5.09
N MET A 269 -8.62 9.36 -5.25
CA MET A 269 -8.84 8.28 -4.31
C MET A 269 -7.67 7.28 -4.32
N PHE A 270 -7.27 6.76 -5.48
CA PHE A 270 -6.11 5.87 -5.59
C PHE A 270 -4.82 6.55 -5.17
N ARG A 271 -4.64 7.83 -5.51
CA ARG A 271 -3.52 8.63 -5.02
C ARG A 271 -3.50 8.65 -3.47
N HIS A 272 -4.64 8.85 -2.82
CA HIS A 272 -4.71 8.78 -1.35
C HIS A 272 -4.27 7.42 -0.83
N PHE A 273 -4.77 6.32 -1.40
CA PHE A 273 -4.39 4.96 -1.00
C PHE A 273 -2.89 4.73 -1.13
N PHE A 274 -2.29 5.07 -2.26
CA PHE A 274 -0.86 4.83 -2.47
C PHE A 274 0.04 5.66 -1.57
N TYR A 275 -0.31 6.93 -1.27
CA TYR A 275 0.44 7.73 -0.31
C TYR A 275 0.27 7.24 1.13
N SER A 276 -0.91 6.75 1.51
CA SER A 276 -1.17 6.10 2.79
C SER A 276 -0.32 4.83 2.93
N ILE A 277 -0.32 3.96 1.92
CA ILE A 277 0.49 2.75 1.87
C ILE A 277 1.99 3.10 1.93
N ALA A 278 2.46 4.08 1.18
CA ALA A 278 3.85 4.52 1.22
C ALA A 278 4.28 4.96 2.63
N ALA A 279 3.44 5.75 3.31
CA ALA A 279 3.71 6.18 4.68
C ALA A 279 3.75 4.99 5.65
N PHE A 280 2.83 4.03 5.50
CA PHE A 280 2.84 2.80 6.29
C PHE A 280 4.11 1.98 6.05
N LEU A 281 4.46 1.70 4.80
CA LEU A 281 5.66 0.92 4.45
C LEU A 281 6.94 1.56 4.99
N ILE A 282 7.08 2.88 4.86
CA ILE A 282 8.18 3.63 5.46
C ILE A 282 8.19 3.48 6.99
N SER A 283 7.02 3.44 7.63
CA SER A 283 6.93 3.29 9.08
C SER A 283 7.40 1.93 9.60
N GLN A 284 7.29 0.88 8.77
CA GLN A 284 7.69 -0.49 9.09
C GLN A 284 9.22 -0.70 9.01
N SER A 285 9.90 0.04 8.15
CA SER A 285 11.33 -0.15 7.92
C SER A 285 12.12 0.13 9.20
N ALA A 286 12.67 -0.91 9.82
CA ALA A 286 13.58 -0.78 10.98
C ALA A 286 14.85 0.01 10.62
N CYS A 287 15.21 0.06 9.34
CA CYS A 287 16.36 0.78 8.81
C CYS A 287 15.91 1.82 7.77
N ARG A 288 15.05 2.75 8.19
CA ARG A 288 14.39 3.77 7.34
C ARG A 288 15.36 4.54 6.44
N GLN A 289 16.58 4.78 6.92
CA GLN A 289 17.60 5.52 6.17
C GLN A 289 18.27 4.70 5.07
N LYS A 290 18.19 3.35 5.11
CA LYS A 290 18.88 2.44 4.18
C LYS A 290 17.94 1.75 3.17
N LEU A 291 16.71 2.23 2.99
CA LEU A 291 15.72 1.53 2.16
C LEU A 291 16.18 1.38 0.70
N PHE A 292 16.95 2.34 0.19
CA PHE A 292 17.48 2.38 -1.18
C PHE A 292 19.00 2.67 -1.21
N ILE A 293 19.73 2.40 -0.13
CA ILE A 293 21.19 2.51 -0.09
C ILE A 293 21.72 1.08 -0.32
N PRO A 294 22.66 0.86 -1.23
CA PRO A 294 23.39 -0.43 -1.33
C PRO A 294 24.08 -0.72 0.00
N ASP A 295 24.15 -1.99 0.37
CA ASP A 295 24.86 -2.45 1.56
C ASP A 295 26.34 -2.15 1.45
#